data_d18e723a978a66d253c4f15047a7e68a
#
_entry.id   d18e723a978a66d253c4f15047a7e68a
#
_cell.length_a   1.000
_cell.length_b   1.000
_cell.length_c   1.000
_cell.angle_alpha   90.00
_cell.angle_beta   90.00
_cell.angle_gamma   90.00
#
_symmetry.space_group_name_H-M   'P 1'
#
loop_
_entity.id
_entity.type
_entity.pdbx_description
1 polymer ?
#
loop_
_entity_poly.entity_id
_entity_poly.type
_entity_poly.pdbx_seq_one_letter_code
_entity_poly.pdbx_strand_id
1 'polypeptide(L)'
;MHKSIIAAAIAVVGFNSAAVAEGMKIGVSWASFQEERWKIDEAAMVAAIEANGDTYVSADAQSSSAKQLTDIEALMAQGVNALIINAWDKDAIAPAIDAAANEGIPVVGYDRLIEDDRTFYLTFDNIGVGAIIAETVMAEVPAGNYAIIKGDP
;
A
#
# COMPACT_ATOMS: atom_id res chain seq x y z
N MET A 1 -14.69 35.93 -69.90
CA MET A 1 -14.24 34.66 -69.38
C MET A 1 -13.87 34.88 -67.91
N HIS A 2 -14.80 34.60 -66.96
CA HIS A 2 -14.54 34.73 -65.52
C HIS A 2 -14.34 33.31 -64.93
N LYS A 3 -13.15 33.10 -64.41
CA LYS A 3 -12.82 31.82 -63.66
C LYS A 3 -13.11 32.03 -62.20
N SER A 4 -14.15 31.42 -61.73
CA SER A 4 -14.50 31.32 -60.27
C SER A 4 -13.61 30.27 -59.61
N ILE A 5 -12.84 30.66 -58.61
CA ILE A 5 -12.05 29.77 -57.76
C ILE A 5 -12.89 29.50 -56.52
N ILE A 6 -13.35 28.26 -56.36
CA ILE A 6 -14.05 27.78 -55.15
C ILE A 6 -12.96 27.33 -54.18
N ALA A 7 -12.81 28.07 -53.08
CA ALA A 7 -11.96 27.66 -51.96
C ALA A 7 -12.75 26.75 -51.05
N ALA A 8 -12.36 25.46 -50.98
CA ALA A 8 -12.91 24.50 -50.01
C ALA A 8 -12.22 24.69 -48.67
N ALA A 9 -12.94 25.17 -47.68
CA ALA A 9 -12.47 25.21 -46.30
C ALA A 9 -12.65 23.82 -45.65
N ILE A 10 -11.53 23.14 -45.38
CA ILE A 10 -11.52 21.89 -44.60
C ILE A 10 -11.53 22.29 -43.13
N ALA A 11 -12.69 22.08 -42.46
CA ALA A 11 -12.79 22.19 -41.01
C ALA A 11 -12.15 20.95 -40.38
N VAL A 12 -10.97 21.12 -39.79
CA VAL A 12 -10.35 20.09 -38.94
C VAL A 12 -11.07 20.12 -37.62
N VAL A 13 -12.00 19.16 -37.42
CA VAL A 13 -12.58 18.90 -36.13
C VAL A 13 -11.53 18.17 -35.30
N GLY A 14 -10.85 18.91 -34.42
CA GLY A 14 -9.95 18.33 -33.43
C GLY A 14 -10.75 17.50 -32.41
N PHE A 15 -10.63 16.20 -32.50
CA PHE A 15 -11.05 15.33 -31.40
C PHE A 15 -10.09 15.54 -30.24
N ASN A 16 -10.46 16.38 -29.27
CA ASN A 16 -9.88 16.36 -27.95
C ASN A 16 -10.34 15.06 -27.28
N SER A 17 -9.58 13.98 -27.47
CA SER A 17 -9.67 12.84 -26.57
C SER A 17 -9.14 13.31 -25.21
N ALA A 18 -10.03 13.61 -24.28
CA ALA A 18 -9.66 13.64 -22.88
C ALA A 18 -9.08 12.24 -22.57
N ALA A 19 -7.79 12.15 -22.39
CA ALA A 19 -7.20 10.94 -21.84
C ALA A 19 -7.82 10.79 -20.44
N VAL A 20 -8.75 9.86 -20.32
CA VAL A 20 -9.16 9.34 -19.01
C VAL A 20 -7.86 8.74 -18.46
N ALA A 21 -7.32 9.31 -17.40
CA ALA A 21 -6.20 8.69 -16.71
C ALA A 21 -6.65 7.27 -16.36
N GLU A 22 -6.00 6.26 -16.92
CA GLU A 22 -6.22 4.88 -16.49
C GLU A 22 -5.92 4.85 -15.00
N GLY A 23 -6.87 4.34 -14.18
CA GLY A 23 -6.70 4.20 -12.75
C GLY A 23 -5.46 3.35 -12.44
N MET A 24 -4.80 3.62 -11.34
CA MET A 24 -3.66 2.83 -10.88
C MET A 24 -4.12 1.45 -10.37
N LYS A 25 -3.24 0.47 -10.50
CA LYS A 25 -3.40 -0.83 -9.86
C LYS A 25 -2.54 -0.86 -8.60
N ILE A 26 -3.17 -1.00 -7.44
CA ILE A 26 -2.50 -1.01 -6.14
C ILE A 26 -2.44 -2.45 -5.64
N GLY A 27 -1.23 -2.96 -5.44
CA GLY A 27 -0.97 -4.28 -4.88
C GLY A 27 -0.83 -4.21 -3.37
N VAL A 28 -1.55 -5.07 -2.64
CA VAL A 28 -1.45 -5.13 -1.18
C VAL A 28 -1.02 -6.52 -0.74
N SER A 29 0.11 -6.60 -0.04
CA SER A 29 0.62 -7.84 0.55
C SER A 29 0.36 -7.86 2.05
N TRP A 30 -0.52 -8.76 2.48
CA TRP A 30 -0.85 -8.97 3.87
C TRP A 30 0.02 -10.05 4.50
N ALA A 31 0.46 -9.84 5.76
CA ALA A 31 1.19 -10.83 6.54
C ALA A 31 0.34 -12.06 6.83
N SER A 32 -0.90 -11.85 7.26
CA SER A 32 -1.94 -12.86 7.45
C SER A 32 -3.30 -12.20 7.72
N PHE A 33 -4.38 -12.98 7.62
CA PHE A 33 -5.73 -12.58 8.05
C PHE A 33 -6.19 -13.32 9.31
N GLN A 34 -5.27 -13.78 10.14
CA GLN A 34 -5.62 -14.42 11.41
C GLN A 34 -6.26 -13.44 12.40
N GLU A 35 -5.89 -12.17 12.34
CA GLU A 35 -6.45 -11.09 13.14
C GLU A 35 -7.58 -10.40 12.38
N GLU A 36 -8.76 -10.27 13.01
CA GLU A 36 -9.95 -9.64 12.43
C GLU A 36 -9.70 -8.19 12.00
N ARG A 37 -8.79 -7.50 12.69
CA ARG A 37 -8.36 -6.15 12.36
C ARG A 37 -7.95 -5.99 10.90
N TRP A 38 -7.18 -6.94 10.36
CA TRP A 38 -6.68 -6.84 8.98
C TRP A 38 -7.79 -6.86 7.93
N LYS A 39 -8.89 -7.55 8.20
CA LYS A 39 -10.07 -7.55 7.32
C LYS A 39 -10.80 -6.21 7.33
N ILE A 40 -10.83 -5.53 8.48
CA ILE A 40 -11.41 -4.19 8.60
C ILE A 40 -10.56 -3.18 7.84
N ASP A 41 -9.24 -3.25 8.02
CA ASP A 41 -8.27 -2.39 7.35
C ASP A 41 -8.30 -2.62 5.83
N GLU A 42 -8.35 -3.89 5.37
CA GLU A 42 -8.50 -4.24 3.96
C GLU A 42 -9.76 -3.62 3.36
N ALA A 43 -10.91 -3.78 4.02
CA ALA A 43 -12.16 -3.23 3.54
C ALA A 43 -12.10 -1.70 3.38
N ALA A 44 -11.43 -1.00 4.29
CA ALA A 44 -11.22 0.44 4.21
C ALA A 44 -10.27 0.82 3.05
N MET A 45 -9.19 0.06 2.84
CA MET A 45 -8.27 0.25 1.72
C MET A 45 -8.95 0.03 0.37
N VAL A 46 -9.71 -1.07 0.22
CA VAL A 46 -10.50 -1.35 -0.98
C VAL A 46 -11.42 -0.18 -1.30
N ALA A 47 -12.22 0.26 -0.31
CA ALA A 47 -13.16 1.35 -0.50
C ALA A 47 -12.47 2.66 -0.93
N ALA A 48 -11.30 2.98 -0.35
CA ALA A 48 -10.56 4.19 -0.68
C ALA A 48 -9.93 4.12 -2.08
N ILE A 49 -9.33 2.99 -2.45
CA ILE A 49 -8.68 2.75 -3.74
C ILE A 49 -9.74 2.82 -4.86
N GLU A 50 -10.85 2.10 -4.71
CA GLU A 50 -11.93 2.07 -5.70
C GLU A 50 -12.64 3.42 -5.84
N ALA A 51 -12.84 4.14 -4.75
CA ALA A 51 -13.42 5.49 -4.78
C ALA A 51 -12.55 6.50 -5.56
N ASN A 52 -11.24 6.25 -5.64
CA ASN A 52 -10.30 7.04 -6.44
C ASN A 52 -10.28 6.63 -7.93
N GLY A 53 -11.00 5.58 -8.31
CA GLY A 53 -11.01 5.02 -9.67
C GLY A 53 -9.85 4.05 -9.95
N ASP A 54 -9.16 3.62 -8.90
CA ASP A 54 -8.04 2.70 -8.96
C ASP A 54 -8.49 1.25 -8.74
N THR A 55 -7.63 0.28 -9.02
CA THR A 55 -7.89 -1.15 -8.85
C THR A 55 -7.10 -1.71 -7.69
N TYR A 56 -7.79 -2.41 -6.78
CA TYR A 56 -7.18 -3.15 -5.68
C TYR A 56 -6.90 -4.60 -6.10
N VAL A 57 -5.69 -5.10 -5.80
CA VAL A 57 -5.31 -6.52 -5.88
C VAL A 57 -4.53 -6.88 -4.62
N SER A 58 -4.73 -8.07 -4.07
CA SER A 58 -4.04 -8.46 -2.84
C SER A 58 -3.57 -9.90 -2.82
N ALA A 59 -2.70 -10.19 -1.87
CA ALA A 59 -2.24 -11.52 -1.53
C ALA A 59 -2.06 -11.66 -0.01
N ASP A 60 -2.35 -12.85 0.51
CA ASP A 60 -2.21 -13.23 1.92
C ASP A 60 -1.02 -14.17 2.07
N ALA A 61 0.01 -13.73 2.78
CA ALA A 61 1.22 -14.51 3.01
C ALA A 61 1.01 -15.70 3.98
N GLN A 62 -0.11 -15.76 4.69
CA GLN A 62 -0.45 -16.83 5.61
C GLN A 62 0.65 -17.10 6.66
N SER A 63 1.26 -16.03 7.18
CA SER A 63 2.34 -16.08 8.16
C SER A 63 3.62 -16.74 7.64
N SER A 64 3.91 -16.65 6.34
CA SER A 64 5.10 -17.21 5.71
C SER A 64 5.87 -16.15 4.94
N SER A 65 7.10 -15.84 5.40
CA SER A 65 8.00 -14.91 4.71
C SER A 65 8.31 -15.35 3.28
N ALA A 66 8.55 -16.63 3.07
CA ALA A 66 8.83 -17.16 1.73
C ALA A 66 7.63 -17.02 0.79
N LYS A 67 6.41 -17.27 1.30
CA LYS A 67 5.19 -17.04 0.54
C LYS A 67 5.00 -15.56 0.23
N GLN A 68 5.26 -14.68 1.22
CA GLN A 68 5.12 -13.24 1.02
C GLN A 68 5.99 -12.71 -0.11
N LEU A 69 7.25 -13.14 -0.20
CA LEU A 69 8.14 -12.79 -1.30
C LEU A 69 7.56 -13.22 -2.66
N THR A 70 7.12 -14.47 -2.78
CA THR A 70 6.51 -14.98 -4.02
C THR A 70 5.21 -14.23 -4.38
N ASP A 71 4.39 -13.91 -3.38
CA ASP A 71 3.14 -13.16 -3.56
C ASP A 71 3.42 -11.75 -4.09
N ILE A 72 4.44 -11.07 -3.56
CA ILE A 72 4.83 -9.72 -4.01
C ILE A 72 5.36 -9.77 -5.45
N GLU A 73 6.20 -10.75 -5.80
CA GLU A 73 6.63 -10.96 -7.18
C GLU A 73 5.44 -11.16 -8.12
N ALA A 74 4.44 -11.95 -7.69
CA ALA A 74 3.23 -12.17 -8.47
C ALA A 74 2.36 -10.92 -8.61
N LEU A 75 2.30 -10.05 -7.59
CA LEU A 75 1.63 -8.75 -7.68
C LEU A 75 2.35 -7.82 -8.66
N MET A 76 3.68 -7.75 -8.60
CA MET A 76 4.48 -6.96 -9.55
C MET A 76 4.27 -7.46 -10.99
N ALA A 77 4.29 -8.78 -11.20
CA ALA A 77 4.04 -9.39 -12.51
C ALA A 77 2.63 -9.08 -13.07
N GLN A 78 1.66 -8.75 -12.22
CA GLN A 78 0.34 -8.27 -12.63
C GLN A 78 0.33 -6.79 -13.06
N GLY A 79 1.47 -6.11 -12.99
CA GLY A 79 1.63 -4.72 -13.39
C GLY A 79 1.03 -3.75 -12.38
N VAL A 80 1.27 -3.94 -11.09
CA VAL A 80 0.90 -2.97 -10.07
C VAL A 80 1.73 -1.69 -10.20
N ASN A 81 1.11 -0.55 -9.91
CA ASN A 81 1.75 0.76 -9.97
C ASN A 81 2.34 1.18 -8.62
N ALA A 82 1.87 0.57 -7.53
CA ALA A 82 2.38 0.76 -6.17
C ALA A 82 2.10 -0.48 -5.34
N LEU A 83 2.88 -0.66 -4.27
CA LEU A 83 2.73 -1.74 -3.30
C LEU A 83 2.46 -1.17 -1.90
N ILE A 84 1.53 -1.79 -1.18
CA ILE A 84 1.34 -1.62 0.26
C ILE A 84 1.69 -2.96 0.90
N ILE A 85 2.64 -2.97 1.82
CA ILE A 85 3.15 -4.21 2.43
C ILE A 85 2.98 -4.16 3.94
N ASN A 86 2.17 -5.07 4.48
CA ASN A 86 2.15 -5.43 5.88
C ASN A 86 3.12 -6.60 6.05
N ALA A 87 4.37 -6.32 6.43
CA ALA A 87 5.43 -7.33 6.45
C ALA A 87 5.20 -8.39 7.53
N TRP A 88 5.31 -9.67 7.20
CA TRP A 88 5.35 -10.74 8.20
C TRP A 88 6.67 -10.69 8.98
N ASP A 89 7.77 -10.53 8.28
CA ASP A 89 9.12 -10.43 8.82
C ASP A 89 9.83 -9.24 8.17
N LYS A 90 10.28 -8.28 9.00
CA LYS A 90 10.89 -7.03 8.55
C LYS A 90 12.23 -7.20 7.83
N ASP A 91 12.99 -8.26 8.20
CA ASP A 91 14.30 -8.53 7.63
C ASP A 91 14.18 -9.38 6.35
N ALA A 92 13.26 -10.35 6.36
CA ALA A 92 13.02 -11.22 5.23
C ALA A 92 12.39 -10.51 4.02
N ILE A 93 11.78 -9.32 4.21
CA ILE A 93 11.10 -8.58 3.13
C ILE A 93 12.06 -7.80 2.21
N ALA A 94 13.32 -7.58 2.62
CA ALA A 94 14.29 -6.77 1.90
C ALA A 94 14.44 -7.11 0.41
N PRO A 95 14.50 -8.40 -0.03
CA PRO A 95 14.58 -8.73 -1.45
C PRO A 95 13.40 -8.23 -2.27
N ALA A 96 12.18 -8.18 -1.68
CA ALA A 96 11.00 -7.65 -2.36
C ALA A 96 11.08 -6.12 -2.52
N ILE A 97 11.63 -5.42 -1.53
CA ILE A 97 11.86 -3.97 -1.62
C ILE A 97 12.89 -3.67 -2.71
N ASP A 98 13.97 -4.45 -2.79
CA ASP A 98 14.97 -4.33 -3.85
C ASP A 98 14.35 -4.53 -5.24
N ALA A 99 13.53 -5.57 -5.41
CA ALA A 99 12.85 -5.86 -6.67
C ALA A 99 11.90 -4.72 -7.07
N ALA A 100 11.06 -4.24 -6.15
CA ALA A 100 10.14 -3.13 -6.40
C ALA A 100 10.88 -1.84 -6.78
N ALA A 101 11.98 -1.52 -6.08
CA ALA A 101 12.79 -0.35 -6.38
C ALA A 101 13.45 -0.44 -7.77
N ASN A 102 13.93 -1.61 -8.17
CA ASN A 102 14.53 -1.83 -9.50
C ASN A 102 13.49 -1.65 -10.63
N GLU A 103 12.22 -1.92 -10.37
CA GLU A 103 11.11 -1.71 -11.31
C GLU A 103 10.47 -0.31 -11.18
N GLY A 104 10.95 0.51 -10.25
CA GLY A 104 10.42 1.85 -10.00
C GLY A 104 9.03 1.86 -9.35
N ILE A 105 8.64 0.76 -8.68
CA ILE A 105 7.37 0.62 -7.98
C ILE A 105 7.52 1.17 -6.56
N PRO A 106 6.80 2.23 -6.18
CA PRO A 106 6.85 2.77 -4.82
C PRO A 106 6.22 1.80 -3.82
N VAL A 107 6.81 1.78 -2.61
CA VAL A 107 6.37 0.88 -1.53
C VAL A 107 5.95 1.67 -0.29
N VAL A 108 4.79 1.33 0.25
CA VAL A 108 4.30 1.76 1.57
C VAL A 108 4.42 0.58 2.53
N GLY A 109 5.23 0.72 3.58
CA GLY A 109 5.25 -0.19 4.72
C GLY A 109 4.06 0.15 5.64
N TYR A 110 3.10 -0.76 5.76
CA TYR A 110 1.87 -0.55 6.52
C TYR A 110 1.91 -1.26 7.87
N ASP A 111 1.70 -0.49 8.95
CA ASP A 111 1.63 -0.93 10.34
C ASP A 111 2.95 -1.51 10.88
N ARG A 112 3.52 -2.50 10.23
CA ARG A 112 4.79 -3.13 10.59
C ARG A 112 5.95 -2.43 9.93
N LEU A 113 6.97 -2.09 10.72
CA LEU A 113 8.14 -1.34 10.25
C LEU A 113 8.91 -2.15 9.20
N ILE A 114 9.20 -1.48 8.08
CA ILE A 114 10.20 -1.91 7.11
C ILE A 114 11.32 -0.88 7.17
N GLU A 115 12.50 -1.29 7.65
CA GLU A 115 13.67 -0.39 7.84
C GLU A 115 14.41 -0.20 6.51
N ASP A 116 13.80 0.55 5.57
CA ASP A 116 14.39 0.88 4.28
C ASP A 116 13.97 2.29 3.86
N ASP A 117 14.95 3.14 3.56
CA ASP A 117 14.75 4.56 3.21
C ASP A 117 13.94 4.75 1.91
N ARG A 118 13.76 3.69 1.12
CA ARG A 118 12.96 3.69 -0.11
C ARG A 118 11.48 3.42 0.15
N THR A 119 11.10 3.08 1.38
CA THR A 119 9.71 2.83 1.78
C THR A 119 9.13 4.00 2.53
N PHE A 120 7.85 4.31 2.27
CA PHE A 120 7.08 5.21 3.10
C PHE A 120 6.41 4.41 4.21
N TYR A 121 6.79 4.65 5.46
CA TYR A 121 6.22 3.94 6.61
C TYR A 121 4.98 4.64 7.15
N LEU A 122 3.89 3.90 7.25
CA LEU A 122 2.61 4.35 7.77
C LEU A 122 2.18 3.49 8.96
N THR A 123 2.05 4.08 10.14
CA THR A 123 1.60 3.42 11.37
C THR A 123 0.95 4.42 12.32
N PHE A 124 0.57 3.96 13.51
CA PHE A 124 0.06 4.80 14.60
C PHE A 124 1.19 5.54 15.32
N ASP A 125 0.81 6.50 16.17
CA ASP A 125 1.72 7.04 17.19
C ASP A 125 1.98 5.99 18.28
N ASN A 126 2.86 5.04 18.01
CA ASN A 126 3.17 3.92 18.90
C ASN A 126 3.79 4.39 20.23
N ILE A 127 4.48 5.54 20.25
CA ILE A 127 5.03 6.14 21.48
C ILE A 127 3.88 6.66 22.34
N GLY A 128 2.95 7.40 21.75
CA GLY A 128 1.75 7.90 22.42
C GLY A 128 0.87 6.77 22.95
N VAL A 129 0.68 5.69 22.17
CA VAL A 129 -0.04 4.50 22.63
C VAL A 129 0.65 3.88 23.86
N GLY A 130 1.99 3.73 23.82
CA GLY A 130 2.77 3.21 24.95
C GLY A 130 2.65 4.09 26.20
N ALA A 131 2.66 5.41 26.03
CA ALA A 131 2.47 6.36 27.13
C ALA A 131 1.09 6.23 27.77
N ILE A 132 0.02 6.18 26.95
CA ILE A 132 -1.36 6.02 27.44
C ILE A 132 -1.52 4.70 28.22
N ILE A 133 -0.95 3.60 27.73
CA ILE A 133 -0.97 2.32 28.43
C ILE A 133 -0.29 2.43 29.79
N ALA A 134 0.92 3.01 29.85
CA ALA A 134 1.64 3.18 31.10
C ALA A 134 0.90 4.09 32.10
N GLU A 135 0.41 5.23 31.65
CA GLU A 135 -0.35 6.18 32.47
C GLU A 135 -1.62 5.53 33.05
N THR A 136 -2.36 4.79 32.24
CA THR A 136 -3.57 4.10 32.67
C THR A 136 -3.26 3.05 33.75
N VAL A 137 -2.25 2.21 33.54
CA VAL A 137 -1.85 1.19 34.52
C VAL A 137 -1.37 1.83 35.82
N MET A 138 -0.57 2.90 35.72
CA MET A 138 -0.06 3.59 36.92
C MET A 138 -1.14 4.36 37.68
N ALA A 139 -2.19 4.81 37.00
CA ALA A 139 -3.34 5.43 37.66
C ALA A 139 -4.13 4.41 38.52
N GLU A 140 -4.28 3.18 37.99
CA GLU A 140 -4.99 2.11 38.71
C GLU A 140 -4.13 1.44 39.79
N VAL A 141 -2.82 1.31 39.53
CA VAL A 141 -1.87 0.66 40.44
C VAL A 141 -0.64 1.56 40.59
N PRO A 142 -0.71 2.61 41.45
CA PRO A 142 0.34 3.65 41.52
C PRO A 142 1.68 3.17 42.10
N ALA A 143 1.75 2.00 42.69
CA ALA A 143 2.98 1.40 43.22
C ALA A 143 2.94 -0.12 43.13
N GLY A 144 4.05 -0.73 42.66
CA GLY A 144 4.15 -2.17 42.53
C GLY A 144 5.22 -2.60 41.53
N ASN A 145 5.26 -3.90 41.27
CA ASN A 145 6.07 -4.47 40.20
C ASN A 145 5.24 -4.58 38.94
N TYR A 146 5.75 -4.03 37.83
CA TYR A 146 5.11 -4.08 36.54
C TYR A 146 5.84 -5.08 35.62
N ALA A 147 5.08 -5.75 34.79
CA ALA A 147 5.63 -6.62 33.74
C ALA A 147 5.03 -6.23 32.38
N ILE A 148 5.85 -6.23 31.36
CA ILE A 148 5.43 -6.00 29.96
C ILE A 148 5.55 -7.32 29.22
N ILE A 149 4.44 -7.79 28.65
CA ILE A 149 4.46 -8.90 27.71
C ILE A 149 4.66 -8.28 26.32
N LYS A 150 5.84 -8.50 25.78
CA LYS A 150 6.15 -8.07 24.43
C LYS A 150 5.53 -9.04 23.42
N GLY A 151 5.18 -8.52 22.24
CA GLY A 151 4.88 -9.35 21.09
C GLY A 151 6.14 -10.05 20.56
N ASP A 152 5.97 -10.74 19.44
CA ASP A 152 7.08 -11.30 18.68
C ASP A 152 8.01 -10.18 18.20
N PRO A 153 9.35 -10.29 18.32
CA PRO A 153 10.30 -9.27 17.95
C PRO A 153 10.36 -9.01 16.43
#